data_bd6fe47c4fa142008348a8737877455a
#
_entry.id   bd6fe47c4fa142008348a8737877455a
#
_cell.length_a   1.000
_cell.length_b   1.000
_cell.length_c   1.000
_cell.angle_alpha   90.00
_cell.angle_beta   90.00
_cell.angle_gamma   90.00
#
_symmetry.space_group_name_H-M   'P 1'
#
loop_
_entity.id
_entity.type
_entity.pdbx_description
1 polymer ?
#
loop_
_entity_poly.entity_id
_entity_poly.type
_entity_poly.pdbx_seq_one_letter_code
_entity_poly.pdbx_strand_id
1 'polypeptide(L)'
;MLSRKILLSSLFLSFIFSQNSMSGYGFGSYVDNSDAASVGVSNELLPSFKSDVSLSNPSTWHNLLFSYLNTSIDVQNAVFQSSSSTNFSLSSAKLVIPWKQKMSFGVAFEPYLSREVTINDTTLTSFTFNEEEILYSRVNSSSGGPSKGQLSFGYKLNDLDSIGTNLNIIFGSSRNTRNLIIDDENHLLQSRDYFSGTMIDLFYSTNRLDLKDKPIFLSISYSLPLRGVNIENDSYQAFLDLNDNNYHDINDFPNVGQALFPLTQNFKDELKINSLIIAADYELKPRRHLQVELLNWNDTGKHNLDSSVYGGFIKNKNKLSLSFVKFAQPFTRDRFNFKGSLFFQNYGVKNLENVNEVGLGLGVGYNFGI
;
A
#
# COMPACT_ATOMS: atom_id res chain seq x y z
N MET A 1 -39.03 -12.41 -7.09
CA MET A 1 -37.92 -12.79 -6.20
C MET A 1 -36.53 -12.75 -6.89
N LEU A 2 -36.45 -13.04 -8.17
CA LEU A 2 -35.20 -13.02 -8.97
C LEU A 2 -34.60 -11.60 -9.13
N SER A 3 -35.49 -10.57 -9.35
CA SER A 3 -35.06 -9.18 -9.56
C SER A 3 -34.36 -8.53 -8.36
N ARG A 4 -34.78 -8.87 -7.12
CA ARG A 4 -34.12 -8.37 -5.90
C ARG A 4 -32.72 -8.96 -5.69
N LYS A 5 -32.49 -10.21 -6.11
CA LYS A 5 -31.17 -10.85 -6.01
C LYS A 5 -30.17 -10.28 -7.05
N ILE A 6 -30.67 -9.95 -8.23
CA ILE A 6 -29.88 -9.32 -9.30
C ILE A 6 -29.53 -7.87 -8.91
N LEU A 7 -30.46 -7.14 -8.30
CA LEU A 7 -30.21 -5.78 -7.81
C LEU A 7 -29.20 -5.76 -6.67
N LEU A 8 -29.27 -6.71 -5.73
CA LEU A 8 -28.26 -6.86 -4.68
C LEU A 8 -26.89 -7.26 -5.25
N SER A 9 -26.81 -8.16 -6.21
CA SER A 9 -25.54 -8.53 -6.83
C SER A 9 -24.93 -7.41 -7.66
N SER A 10 -25.73 -6.59 -8.35
CA SER A 10 -25.24 -5.42 -9.06
C SER A 10 -24.79 -4.29 -8.12
N LEU A 11 -25.45 -4.13 -6.95
CA LEU A 11 -25.00 -3.21 -5.92
C LEU A 11 -23.67 -3.67 -5.30
N PHE A 12 -23.47 -4.97 -5.09
CA PHE A 12 -22.20 -5.51 -4.60
C PHE A 12 -21.06 -5.38 -5.62
N LEU A 13 -21.32 -5.51 -6.91
CA LEU A 13 -20.32 -5.33 -7.96
C LEU A 13 -19.88 -3.85 -8.11
N SER A 14 -20.73 -2.90 -7.79
CA SER A 14 -20.40 -1.47 -7.89
C SER A 14 -19.51 -0.94 -6.76
N PHE A 15 -19.32 -1.71 -5.66
CA PHE A 15 -18.47 -1.34 -4.53
C PHE A 15 -17.03 -1.87 -4.62
N ILE A 16 -16.67 -2.62 -5.67
CA ILE A 16 -15.33 -3.23 -5.80
C ILE A 16 -14.28 -2.27 -6.38
N PHE A 17 -14.68 -1.05 -6.75
CA PHE A 17 -13.80 -0.09 -7.44
C PHE A 17 -13.42 1.07 -6.52
N SER A 18 -12.38 0.89 -5.72
CA SER A 18 -11.74 1.99 -5.01
C SER A 18 -10.28 2.06 -5.41
N GLN A 19 -9.92 3.12 -6.13
CA GLN A 19 -8.52 3.50 -6.27
C GLN A 19 -8.13 4.34 -5.07
N ASN A 20 -6.94 4.09 -4.55
CA ASN A 20 -6.30 5.02 -3.67
C ASN A 20 -5.86 6.26 -4.49
N SER A 21 -6.70 7.29 -4.51
CA SER A 21 -6.42 8.55 -5.21
C SER A 21 -5.12 9.22 -4.74
N MET A 22 -4.62 8.80 -3.57
CA MET A 22 -3.39 9.33 -2.98
C MET A 22 -2.12 8.79 -3.62
N SER A 23 -2.17 7.71 -4.41
CA SER A 23 -0.98 7.18 -5.11
C SER A 23 -0.38 8.15 -6.13
N GLY A 24 -1.15 9.14 -6.59
CA GLY A 24 -0.68 10.19 -7.49
C GLY A 24 0.08 11.33 -6.82
N TYR A 25 0.09 11.41 -5.49
CA TYR A 25 0.70 12.52 -4.77
C TYR A 25 2.07 12.16 -4.20
N GLY A 26 3.01 13.09 -4.31
CA GLY A 26 4.36 12.96 -3.76
C GLY A 26 5.07 11.69 -4.26
N PHE A 27 5.53 10.89 -3.32
CA PHE A 27 6.20 9.61 -3.59
C PHE A 27 5.26 8.41 -3.56
N GLY A 28 3.96 8.65 -3.59
CA GLY A 28 2.93 7.63 -3.54
C GLY A 28 2.28 7.48 -2.16
N SER A 29 1.33 6.56 -2.07
CA SER A 29 0.62 6.25 -0.83
C SER A 29 1.26 5.06 -0.11
N TYR A 30 1.25 5.12 1.22
CA TYR A 30 1.64 3.98 2.07
C TYR A 30 0.71 2.78 1.82
N VAL A 31 1.32 1.62 1.57
CA VAL A 31 0.60 0.36 1.36
C VAL A 31 0.41 -0.30 2.72
N ASP A 32 -0.81 -0.26 3.21
CA ASP A 32 -1.28 -1.03 4.37
C ASP A 32 -2.00 -2.31 3.90
N ASN A 33 -2.10 -3.29 4.77
CA ASN A 33 -2.80 -4.56 4.50
C ASN A 33 -2.24 -5.32 3.28
N SER A 34 -0.95 -5.62 3.31
CA SER A 34 -0.25 -6.27 2.21
C SER A 34 -0.69 -7.72 1.95
N ASP A 35 -1.32 -8.41 2.90
CA ASP A 35 -1.79 -9.78 2.70
C ASP A 35 -3.31 -9.86 2.50
N ALA A 36 -3.75 -10.82 1.67
CA ALA A 36 -5.17 -11.00 1.33
C ALA A 36 -6.07 -11.31 2.54
N ALA A 37 -5.51 -11.77 3.66
CA ALA A 37 -6.28 -12.01 4.87
C ALA A 37 -6.56 -10.71 5.61
N SER A 38 -5.62 -9.77 5.65
CA SER A 38 -5.75 -8.48 6.31
C SER A 38 -6.56 -7.47 5.51
N VAL A 39 -6.49 -7.50 4.18
CA VAL A 39 -7.30 -6.63 3.30
C VAL A 39 -8.80 -6.73 3.61
N GLY A 40 -9.33 -7.94 3.77
CA GLY A 40 -10.76 -8.15 4.04
C GLY A 40 -11.23 -7.63 5.39
N VAL A 41 -10.31 -7.35 6.33
CA VAL A 41 -10.60 -6.76 7.65
C VAL A 41 -10.10 -5.33 7.79
N SER A 42 -9.39 -4.80 6.80
CA SER A 42 -8.83 -3.45 6.79
C SER A 42 -7.98 -3.13 8.02
N ASN A 43 -7.35 -4.16 8.64
CA ASN A 43 -6.45 -4.02 9.78
C ASN A 43 -5.13 -4.78 9.55
N GLU A 44 -4.07 -4.40 10.28
CA GLU A 44 -2.72 -4.97 10.16
C GLU A 44 -2.35 -5.87 11.34
N LEU A 45 -2.68 -5.45 12.56
CA LEU A 45 -2.16 -6.08 13.77
C LEU A 45 -3.01 -7.22 14.29
N LEU A 46 -4.31 -7.22 13.97
CA LEU A 46 -5.26 -8.12 14.58
C LEU A 46 -5.34 -9.47 13.86
N PRO A 47 -5.75 -10.52 14.56
CA PRO A 47 -5.92 -11.83 13.96
C PRO A 47 -6.81 -11.77 12.72
N SER A 48 -6.25 -12.17 11.60
CA SER A 48 -6.94 -12.18 10.30
C SER A 48 -6.77 -13.50 9.57
N PHE A 49 -5.66 -14.19 9.81
CA PHE A 49 -5.36 -15.48 9.21
C PHE A 49 -5.99 -16.65 9.99
N LYS A 50 -5.79 -16.69 11.30
CA LYS A 50 -6.44 -17.59 12.27
C LYS A 50 -6.97 -16.74 13.42
N SER A 51 -7.76 -17.33 14.31
CA SER A 51 -8.36 -16.64 15.46
C SER A 51 -7.37 -15.99 16.43
N ASP A 52 -6.10 -16.37 16.35
CA ASP A 52 -5.03 -15.96 17.25
C ASP A 52 -3.75 -15.53 16.50
N VAL A 53 -3.81 -15.39 15.18
CA VAL A 53 -2.63 -15.06 14.34
C VAL A 53 -2.95 -14.01 13.29
N SER A 54 -2.14 -12.95 13.28
CA SER A 54 -1.95 -12.03 12.15
C SER A 54 -0.60 -12.30 11.47
N LEU A 55 -0.58 -12.43 10.14
CA LEU A 55 0.67 -12.61 9.39
C LEU A 55 1.52 -11.33 9.32
N SER A 56 0.94 -10.18 9.63
CA SER A 56 1.66 -8.90 9.68
C SER A 56 2.18 -8.55 11.09
N ASN A 57 1.78 -9.32 12.12
CA ASN A 57 2.19 -9.10 13.49
C ASN A 57 3.03 -10.27 14.03
N PRO A 58 4.37 -10.16 14.05
CA PRO A 58 5.25 -11.25 14.46
C PRO A 58 5.09 -11.64 15.92
N SER A 59 4.55 -10.78 16.79
CA SER A 59 4.29 -11.14 18.19
C SER A 59 3.26 -12.26 18.33
N THR A 60 2.42 -12.51 17.31
CA THR A 60 1.37 -13.55 17.33
C THR A 60 1.84 -14.89 16.73
N TRP A 61 2.98 -14.93 16.06
CA TRP A 61 3.39 -16.09 15.26
C TRP A 61 3.79 -17.34 16.08
N HIS A 62 4.09 -17.15 17.36
CA HIS A 62 4.35 -18.26 18.27
C HIS A 62 3.14 -19.20 18.42
N ASN A 63 1.92 -18.74 18.08
CA ASN A 63 0.69 -19.54 18.06
C ASN A 63 0.58 -20.46 16.83
N LEU A 64 1.44 -20.29 15.84
CA LEU A 64 1.49 -21.19 14.68
C LEU A 64 2.09 -22.54 15.05
N LEU A 65 1.47 -23.60 14.55
CA LEU A 65 1.95 -24.98 14.74
C LEU A 65 2.96 -25.42 13.68
N PHE A 66 2.87 -24.84 12.48
CA PHE A 66 3.67 -25.18 11.30
C PHE A 66 4.24 -23.93 10.67
N SER A 67 5.25 -24.11 9.84
CA SER A 67 5.75 -23.04 8.98
C SER A 67 4.72 -22.72 7.88
N TYR A 68 4.60 -21.44 7.54
CA TYR A 68 3.66 -20.96 6.54
C TYR A 68 4.38 -20.15 5.47
N LEU A 69 4.08 -20.46 4.23
CA LEU A 69 4.37 -19.61 3.09
C LEU A 69 3.06 -18.95 2.65
N ASN A 70 3.06 -17.62 2.61
CA ASN A 70 1.94 -16.82 2.13
C ASN A 70 2.40 -16.04 0.91
N THR A 71 1.57 -16.02 -0.13
CA THR A 71 1.73 -15.14 -1.28
C THR A 71 0.40 -14.48 -1.57
N SER A 72 0.40 -13.19 -1.78
CA SER A 72 -0.81 -12.41 -2.06
C SER A 72 -0.61 -11.60 -3.33
N ILE A 73 -1.64 -11.57 -4.14
CA ILE A 73 -1.72 -10.81 -5.37
C ILE A 73 -2.82 -9.78 -5.20
N ASP A 74 -2.56 -8.57 -5.63
CA ASP A 74 -3.51 -7.48 -5.64
C ASP A 74 -3.88 -7.09 -7.07
N VAL A 75 -5.16 -6.88 -7.30
CA VAL A 75 -5.69 -6.36 -8.54
C VAL A 75 -6.47 -5.10 -8.21
N GLN A 76 -5.94 -3.96 -8.60
CA GLN A 76 -6.57 -2.67 -8.39
C GLN A 76 -7.18 -2.18 -9.70
N ASN A 77 -8.44 -1.84 -9.66
CA ASN A 77 -9.10 -1.17 -10.77
C ASN A 77 -9.57 0.20 -10.32
N ALA A 78 -9.13 1.19 -11.04
CA ALA A 78 -9.40 2.59 -10.80
C ALA A 78 -10.31 3.16 -11.88
N VAL A 79 -11.36 3.82 -11.48
CA VAL A 79 -12.22 4.57 -12.38
C VAL A 79 -12.20 6.03 -11.97
N PHE A 80 -11.71 6.87 -12.86
CA PHE A 80 -11.62 8.32 -12.65
C PHE A 80 -12.36 9.02 -13.78
N GLN A 81 -13.52 9.59 -13.52
CA GLN A 81 -14.35 10.25 -14.52
C GLN A 81 -14.52 9.45 -15.83
N SER A 82 -13.70 9.73 -16.84
CA SER A 82 -13.73 9.07 -18.15
C SER A 82 -12.62 8.06 -18.38
N SER A 83 -11.69 7.88 -17.44
CA SER A 83 -10.57 6.95 -17.56
C SER A 83 -10.65 5.81 -16.55
N SER A 84 -10.21 4.63 -16.94
CA SER A 84 -10.05 3.48 -16.05
C SER A 84 -8.65 2.91 -16.18
N SER A 85 -8.06 2.54 -15.05
CA SER A 85 -6.74 1.90 -14.99
C SER A 85 -6.85 0.63 -14.20
N THR A 86 -6.31 -0.47 -14.72
CA THR A 86 -6.24 -1.75 -14.00
C THR A 86 -4.78 -2.09 -13.77
N ASN A 87 -4.44 -2.33 -12.53
CA ASN A 87 -3.11 -2.69 -12.10
C ASN A 87 -3.08 -4.06 -11.45
N PHE A 88 -2.03 -4.82 -11.69
CA PHE A 88 -1.80 -6.13 -11.13
C PHE A 88 -0.42 -6.16 -10.49
N SER A 89 -0.37 -6.48 -9.20
CA SER A 89 0.89 -6.52 -8.45
C SER A 89 0.96 -7.66 -7.45
N LEU A 90 2.20 -8.11 -7.16
CA LEU A 90 2.46 -8.97 -6.00
C LEU A 90 2.37 -8.09 -4.75
N SER A 91 1.34 -8.29 -3.93
CA SER A 91 1.14 -7.50 -2.72
C SER A 91 1.94 -8.00 -1.52
N SER A 92 2.23 -9.30 -1.44
CA SER A 92 3.16 -9.83 -0.42
C SER A 92 3.66 -11.22 -0.74
N ALA A 93 4.86 -11.52 -0.27
CA ALA A 93 5.41 -12.86 -0.15
C ALA A 93 6.04 -13.00 1.23
N LYS A 94 5.55 -13.93 2.08
CA LYS A 94 5.99 -14.11 3.47
C LYS A 94 6.26 -15.57 3.76
N LEU A 95 7.37 -15.85 4.42
CA LEU A 95 7.68 -17.13 5.05
C LEU A 95 7.77 -16.94 6.56
N VAL A 96 6.97 -17.69 7.31
CA VAL A 96 6.92 -17.64 8.77
C VAL A 96 7.25 -19.00 9.34
N ILE A 97 8.19 -19.06 10.27
CA ILE A 97 8.71 -20.27 10.90
C ILE A 97 8.54 -20.14 12.41
N PRO A 98 7.55 -20.82 13.03
CA PRO A 98 7.44 -20.89 14.48
C PRO A 98 8.48 -21.86 15.04
N TRP A 99 9.02 -21.53 16.23
CA TRP A 99 10.03 -22.32 16.91
C TRP A 99 9.62 -22.62 18.35
N LYS A 100 9.38 -23.90 18.65
CA LYS A 100 9.03 -24.39 20.00
C LYS A 100 7.86 -23.64 20.66
N GLN A 101 6.92 -23.10 19.88
CA GLN A 101 5.75 -22.33 20.35
C GLN A 101 6.13 -21.17 21.32
N LYS A 102 7.35 -20.69 21.25
CA LYS A 102 7.87 -19.60 22.08
C LYS A 102 8.51 -18.50 21.26
N MET A 103 9.17 -18.86 20.18
CA MET A 103 9.85 -17.95 19.26
C MET A 103 9.27 -18.13 17.85
N SER A 104 9.49 -17.14 17.02
CA SER A 104 9.16 -17.22 15.60
C SER A 104 10.12 -16.34 14.79
N PHE A 105 10.36 -16.76 13.57
CA PHE A 105 11.18 -16.05 12.60
C PHE A 105 10.42 -15.91 11.31
N GLY A 106 10.72 -14.86 10.56
CA GLY A 106 10.11 -14.70 9.26
C GLY A 106 10.93 -13.83 8.33
N VAL A 107 10.67 -14.04 7.04
CA VAL A 107 11.14 -13.16 5.98
C VAL A 107 9.95 -12.77 5.11
N ALA A 108 9.92 -11.53 4.67
CA ALA A 108 8.87 -11.06 3.78
C ALA A 108 9.41 -10.09 2.73
N PHE A 109 8.69 -10.01 1.62
CA PHE A 109 8.83 -9.00 0.60
C PHE A 109 7.47 -8.39 0.33
N GLU A 110 7.37 -7.06 0.42
CA GLU A 110 6.13 -6.31 0.29
C GLU A 110 6.38 -4.95 -0.36
N PRO A 111 5.42 -4.38 -1.11
CA PRO A 111 5.46 -2.97 -1.47
C PRO A 111 5.42 -2.10 -0.21
N TYR A 112 6.13 -0.98 -0.21
CA TYR A 112 6.15 -0.02 0.89
C TYR A 112 5.31 1.21 0.58
N LEU A 113 5.55 1.82 -0.58
CA LEU A 113 4.71 2.86 -1.15
C LEU A 113 4.29 2.43 -2.56
N SER A 114 3.09 2.77 -2.97
CA SER A 114 2.62 2.56 -4.34
C SER A 114 2.40 3.91 -5.02
N ARG A 115 2.97 4.05 -6.20
CA ARG A 115 2.83 5.23 -7.04
C ARG A 115 2.40 4.81 -8.44
N GLU A 116 1.19 4.29 -8.53
CA GLU A 116 0.66 3.83 -9.79
C GLU A 116 -0.57 4.66 -10.16
N VAL A 117 -0.37 5.60 -11.07
CA VAL A 117 -1.41 6.49 -11.54
C VAL A 117 -1.13 6.89 -12.99
N THR A 118 -2.18 6.93 -13.80
CA THR A 118 -2.15 7.54 -15.12
C THR A 118 -3.28 8.54 -15.21
N ILE A 119 -2.94 9.78 -15.47
CA ILE A 119 -3.87 10.89 -15.65
C ILE A 119 -3.84 11.31 -17.11
N ASN A 120 -4.90 11.03 -17.83
CA ASN A 120 -5.09 11.45 -19.20
C ASN A 120 -5.86 12.78 -19.18
N ASP A 121 -5.18 13.86 -19.51
CA ASP A 121 -5.85 15.14 -19.79
C ASP A 121 -6.11 15.21 -21.28
N THR A 122 -7.33 14.83 -21.65
CA THR A 122 -7.80 14.85 -23.05
C THR A 122 -8.26 16.24 -23.49
N THR A 123 -8.25 17.24 -22.60
CA THR A 123 -8.53 18.62 -22.98
C THR A 123 -7.42 19.12 -23.87
N LEU A 124 -7.78 19.44 -25.11
CA LEU A 124 -6.86 20.11 -26.02
C LEU A 124 -6.55 21.49 -25.47
N THR A 125 -5.28 21.69 -25.14
CA THR A 125 -4.75 22.97 -24.73
C THR A 125 -3.98 23.54 -25.92
N SER A 126 -3.97 24.84 -26.09
CA SER A 126 -3.21 25.47 -27.16
C SER A 126 -2.12 26.38 -26.62
N PHE A 127 -1.05 26.51 -27.36
CA PHE A 127 -0.07 27.58 -27.20
C PHE A 127 0.31 28.16 -28.58
N THR A 128 0.67 29.43 -28.62
CA THR A 128 1.04 30.09 -29.86
C THR A 128 2.54 30.07 -30.02
N PHE A 129 3.04 29.55 -31.12
CA PHE A 129 4.44 29.57 -31.50
C PHE A 129 4.59 30.09 -32.92
N ASN A 130 5.40 31.13 -33.14
CA ASN A 130 5.59 31.80 -34.43
C ASN A 130 4.26 32.16 -35.15
N GLU A 131 3.28 32.70 -34.39
CA GLU A 131 1.95 33.06 -34.88
C GLU A 131 1.03 31.87 -35.22
N GLU A 132 1.49 30.63 -35.08
CA GLU A 132 0.70 29.43 -35.27
C GLU A 132 0.18 28.92 -33.91
N GLU A 133 -1.08 28.51 -33.87
CA GLU A 133 -1.71 27.88 -32.70
C GLU A 133 -1.46 26.36 -32.76
N ILE A 134 -0.66 25.86 -31.80
CA ILE A 134 -0.34 24.44 -31.66
C ILE A 134 -1.24 23.84 -30.59
N LEU A 135 -1.98 22.81 -30.95
CA LEU A 135 -2.82 22.04 -30.03
C LEU A 135 -2.04 20.85 -29.45
N TYR A 136 -2.20 20.63 -28.16
CA TYR A 136 -1.60 19.48 -27.52
C TYR A 136 -2.51 18.88 -26.44
N SER A 137 -2.34 17.59 -26.18
CA SER A 137 -2.88 16.90 -25.03
C SER A 137 -1.77 16.40 -24.11
N ARG A 138 -2.11 16.06 -22.87
CA ARG A 138 -1.15 15.61 -21.85
C ARG A 138 -1.52 14.28 -21.25
N VAL A 139 -0.54 13.41 -21.13
CA VAL A 139 -0.67 12.18 -20.35
C VAL A 139 0.44 12.17 -19.31
N ASN A 140 0.08 12.14 -18.03
CA ASN A 140 1.02 11.99 -16.94
C ASN A 140 0.86 10.60 -16.34
N SER A 141 1.92 9.81 -16.31
CA SER A 141 1.92 8.50 -15.68
C SER A 141 3.02 8.39 -14.66
N SER A 142 2.71 7.71 -13.56
CA SER A 142 3.69 7.31 -12.57
C SER A 142 3.50 5.83 -12.30
N SER A 143 4.59 5.07 -12.21
CA SER A 143 4.55 3.64 -11.98
C SER A 143 5.66 3.18 -11.05
N GLY A 144 5.40 2.08 -10.31
CA GLY A 144 6.32 1.50 -9.36
C GLY A 144 6.21 2.10 -7.97
N GLY A 145 7.32 2.10 -7.25
CA GLY A 145 7.44 2.55 -5.86
C GLY A 145 8.49 1.73 -5.10
N PRO A 146 8.86 2.17 -3.90
CA PRO A 146 9.74 1.39 -3.05
C PRO A 146 9.05 0.13 -2.51
N SER A 147 9.81 -0.93 -2.45
CA SER A 147 9.46 -2.19 -1.76
C SER A 147 10.26 -2.33 -0.48
N LYS A 148 9.80 -3.16 0.43
CA LYS A 148 10.52 -3.52 1.66
C LYS A 148 10.83 -5.01 1.70
N GLY A 149 12.10 -5.34 1.95
CA GLY A 149 12.52 -6.65 2.42
C GLY A 149 12.49 -6.66 3.94
N GLN A 150 11.88 -7.66 4.56
CA GLN A 150 11.62 -7.69 6.00
C GLN A 150 12.23 -8.93 6.63
N LEU A 151 12.94 -8.73 7.74
CA LEU A 151 13.37 -9.78 8.66
C LEU A 151 12.60 -9.62 9.97
N SER A 152 11.92 -10.68 10.39
CA SER A 152 10.99 -10.64 11.52
C SER A 152 11.38 -11.61 12.61
N PHE A 153 11.15 -11.19 13.84
CA PHE A 153 11.32 -12.00 15.03
C PHE A 153 10.15 -11.80 15.98
N GLY A 154 9.59 -12.89 16.52
CA GLY A 154 8.57 -12.86 17.55
C GLY A 154 8.96 -13.71 18.75
N TYR A 155 8.56 -13.29 19.95
CA TYR A 155 8.85 -13.96 21.19
C TYR A 155 7.69 -13.89 22.19
N LYS A 156 7.28 -15.04 22.72
CA LYS A 156 6.30 -15.17 23.79
C LYS A 156 6.98 -14.94 25.13
N LEU A 157 6.67 -13.82 25.80
CA LEU A 157 7.21 -13.49 27.12
C LEU A 157 6.61 -14.40 28.20
N ASN A 158 5.29 -14.54 28.20
CA ASN A 158 4.51 -15.38 29.10
C ASN A 158 3.20 -15.78 28.38
N ASP A 159 2.24 -16.38 29.09
CA ASP A 159 1.01 -16.85 28.47
C ASP A 159 0.05 -15.73 28.02
N LEU A 160 0.24 -14.53 28.52
CA LEU A 160 -0.60 -13.37 28.21
C LEU A 160 0.09 -12.35 27.29
N ASP A 161 1.43 -12.28 27.34
CA ASP A 161 2.18 -11.23 26.67
C ASP A 161 3.18 -11.77 25.66
N SER A 162 3.30 -11.07 24.55
CA SER A 162 4.26 -11.37 23.50
C SER A 162 4.81 -10.09 22.86
N ILE A 163 6.01 -10.18 22.33
CA ILE A 163 6.68 -9.10 21.61
C ILE A 163 7.12 -9.56 20.24
N GLY A 164 7.31 -8.60 19.36
CA GLY A 164 7.83 -8.85 18.02
C GLY A 164 8.63 -7.68 17.51
N THR A 165 9.44 -7.91 16.50
CA THR A 165 10.15 -6.87 15.77
C THR A 165 10.33 -7.23 14.32
N ASN A 166 10.30 -6.22 13.46
CA ASN A 166 10.69 -6.32 12.07
C ASN A 166 11.85 -5.38 11.79
N LEU A 167 12.83 -5.84 11.07
CA LEU A 167 13.85 -5.02 10.43
C LEU A 167 13.47 -4.92 8.94
N ASN A 168 13.16 -3.72 8.49
CA ASN A 168 12.75 -3.43 7.12
C ASN A 168 13.91 -2.77 6.36
N ILE A 169 14.27 -3.33 5.22
CA ILE A 169 15.20 -2.75 4.25
C ILE A 169 14.36 -2.27 3.08
N ILE A 170 14.36 -0.96 2.86
CA ILE A 170 13.58 -0.30 1.82
C ILE A 170 14.47 -0.07 0.61
N PHE A 171 13.98 -0.43 -0.57
CA PHE A 171 14.65 -0.30 -1.84
C PHE A 171 13.66 -0.26 -2.99
N GLY A 172 14.11 0.14 -4.16
CA GLY A 172 13.28 0.17 -5.38
C GLY A 172 13.29 1.52 -6.06
N SER A 173 12.40 1.68 -7.02
CA SER A 173 12.29 2.93 -7.77
C SER A 173 10.88 3.16 -8.29
N SER A 174 10.53 4.43 -8.52
CA SER A 174 9.35 4.83 -9.29
C SER A 174 9.78 5.59 -10.54
N ARG A 175 9.01 5.45 -11.60
CA ARG A 175 9.19 6.17 -12.86
C ARG A 175 8.04 7.15 -13.02
N ASN A 176 8.37 8.37 -13.43
CA ASN A 176 7.41 9.41 -13.79
C ASN A 176 7.60 9.75 -15.26
N THR A 177 6.53 9.67 -16.03
CA THR A 177 6.52 10.00 -17.45
C THR A 177 5.49 11.10 -17.69
N ARG A 178 5.90 12.17 -18.33
CA ARG A 178 5.03 13.21 -18.87
C ARG A 178 5.09 13.12 -20.37
N ASN A 179 3.97 12.87 -20.99
CA ASN A 179 3.84 12.83 -22.44
C ASN A 179 3.03 14.04 -22.89
N LEU A 180 3.60 14.82 -23.79
CA LEU A 180 2.92 15.85 -24.56
C LEU A 180 2.68 15.27 -25.95
N ILE A 181 1.44 15.17 -26.35
CA ILE A 181 1.05 14.69 -27.69
C ILE A 181 0.74 15.93 -28.53
N ILE A 182 1.60 16.18 -29.53
CA ILE A 182 1.52 17.31 -30.45
C ILE A 182 1.45 16.71 -31.85
N ASP A 183 0.42 16.99 -32.62
CA ASP A 183 0.24 16.50 -34.01
C ASP A 183 0.46 14.96 -34.11
N ASP A 184 -0.10 14.20 -33.14
CA ASP A 184 0.05 12.75 -33.02
C ASP A 184 1.47 12.25 -32.70
N GLU A 185 2.42 13.13 -32.43
CA GLU A 185 3.77 12.76 -31.99
C GLU A 185 3.92 12.80 -30.45
N ASN A 186 4.61 11.81 -29.90
CA ASN A 186 4.83 11.65 -28.46
C ASN A 186 6.13 12.31 -28.01
N HIS A 187 6.03 13.41 -27.26
CA HIS A 187 7.14 14.10 -26.63
C HIS A 187 7.24 13.71 -25.15
N LEU A 188 8.15 12.85 -24.80
CA LEU A 188 8.27 12.27 -23.48
C LEU A 188 9.32 12.99 -22.63
N LEU A 189 8.96 13.33 -21.40
CA LEU A 189 9.89 13.69 -20.33
C LEU A 189 9.80 12.64 -19.23
N GLN A 190 10.88 11.93 -18.99
CA GLN A 190 10.96 10.89 -17.96
C GLN A 190 11.84 11.31 -16.78
N SER A 191 11.47 10.87 -15.60
CA SER A 191 12.32 10.91 -14.42
C SER A 191 12.16 9.64 -13.60
N ARG A 192 13.16 9.32 -12.79
CA ARG A 192 13.17 8.14 -11.94
C ARG A 192 13.63 8.49 -10.54
N ASP A 193 12.81 8.09 -9.56
CA ASP A 193 13.13 8.24 -8.15
C ASP A 193 13.62 6.90 -7.61
N TYR A 194 14.81 6.87 -7.01
CA TYR A 194 15.41 5.70 -6.36
C TYR A 194 15.28 5.83 -4.86
N PHE A 195 14.89 4.74 -4.21
CA PHE A 195 14.64 4.70 -2.78
C PHE A 195 15.60 3.76 -2.07
N SER A 196 16.14 4.19 -0.93
CA SER A 196 16.95 3.33 -0.07
C SER A 196 16.82 3.76 1.40
N GLY A 197 16.59 2.79 2.30
CA GLY A 197 16.45 3.10 3.72
C GLY A 197 16.33 1.88 4.61
N THR A 198 16.28 2.11 5.92
CA THR A 198 16.07 1.05 6.92
C THR A 198 15.13 1.55 8.01
N MET A 199 14.19 0.70 8.41
CA MET A 199 13.22 0.96 9.47
C MET A 199 13.13 -0.22 10.42
N ILE A 200 12.67 0.02 11.62
CA ILE A 200 12.37 -1.01 12.61
C ILE A 200 10.92 -0.84 13.07
N ASP A 201 10.21 -1.97 13.15
CA ASP A 201 8.90 -2.02 13.76
C ASP A 201 8.98 -2.83 15.04
N LEU A 202 8.38 -2.32 16.10
CA LEU A 202 8.29 -2.96 17.41
C LEU A 202 6.82 -3.30 17.68
N PHE A 203 6.58 -4.53 18.15
CA PHE A 203 5.24 -5.03 18.43
C PHE A 203 5.14 -5.50 19.87
N TYR A 204 4.01 -5.22 20.48
CA TYR A 204 3.61 -5.78 21.77
C TYR A 204 2.15 -6.23 21.67
N SER A 205 1.86 -7.43 22.11
CA SER A 205 0.49 -7.97 22.19
C SER A 205 0.21 -8.59 23.55
N THR A 206 -1.01 -8.40 24.04
CA THR A 206 -1.44 -8.88 25.36
C THR A 206 -2.90 -9.33 25.41
N ASN A 207 -3.18 -10.31 26.26
CA ASN A 207 -4.52 -10.78 26.63
C ASN A 207 -4.85 -10.50 28.11
N ARG A 208 -4.23 -9.50 28.71
CA ARG A 208 -4.42 -9.18 30.15
C ARG A 208 -5.72 -8.45 30.46
N LEU A 209 -6.35 -7.89 29.45
CA LEU A 209 -7.57 -7.10 29.62
C LEU A 209 -8.79 -7.99 29.45
N ASP A 210 -9.73 -7.88 30.39
CA ASP A 210 -11.00 -8.59 30.35
C ASP A 210 -12.18 -7.62 30.23
N LEU A 211 -13.14 -7.96 29.40
CA LEU A 211 -14.42 -7.29 29.32
C LEU A 211 -15.53 -8.32 29.46
N LYS A 212 -16.34 -8.19 30.53
CA LYS A 212 -17.44 -9.14 30.84
C LYS A 212 -16.95 -10.59 30.89
N ASP A 213 -15.85 -10.83 31.62
CA ASP A 213 -15.21 -12.13 31.83
C ASP A 213 -14.66 -12.81 30.55
N LYS A 214 -14.43 -12.01 29.53
CA LYS A 214 -13.79 -12.46 28.29
C LYS A 214 -12.53 -11.65 28.03
N PRO A 215 -11.42 -12.30 27.64
CA PRO A 215 -10.19 -11.59 27.33
C PRO A 215 -10.36 -10.71 26.07
N ILE A 216 -9.77 -9.54 26.13
CA ILE A 216 -9.54 -8.67 24.99
C ILE A 216 -8.10 -8.87 24.55
N PHE A 217 -7.89 -9.24 23.28
CA PHE A 217 -6.58 -9.17 22.69
C PHE A 217 -6.29 -7.71 22.30
N LEU A 218 -5.23 -7.15 22.88
CA LEU A 218 -4.73 -5.82 22.55
C LEU A 218 -3.37 -5.95 21.86
N SER A 219 -3.18 -5.23 20.78
CA SER A 219 -1.89 -5.15 20.08
C SER A 219 -1.51 -3.71 19.79
N ILE A 220 -0.23 -3.40 19.94
CA ILE A 220 0.35 -2.11 19.64
C ILE A 220 1.58 -2.33 18.78
N SER A 221 1.74 -1.53 17.74
CA SER A 221 3.01 -1.45 17.00
C SER A 221 3.48 -0.02 16.86
N TYR A 222 4.80 0.13 16.84
CA TYR A 222 5.45 1.40 16.61
C TYR A 222 6.59 1.22 15.61
N SER A 223 6.53 1.97 14.51
CA SER A 223 7.55 1.98 13.46
C SER A 223 8.36 3.26 13.51
N LEU A 224 9.68 3.11 13.39
CA LEU A 224 10.60 4.25 13.35
C LEU A 224 11.72 4.02 12.34
N PRO A 225 12.21 5.10 11.70
CA PRO A 225 13.35 5.02 10.81
C PRO A 225 14.63 4.82 11.62
N LEU A 226 15.41 3.79 11.31
CA LEU A 226 16.80 3.66 11.76
C LEU A 226 17.70 4.54 10.91
N ARG A 227 17.46 4.51 9.61
CA ARG A 227 17.98 5.42 8.62
C ARG A 227 16.82 5.79 7.74
N GLY A 228 16.54 7.09 7.61
CA GLY A 228 15.44 7.59 6.78
C GLY A 228 15.51 7.04 5.36
N VAL A 229 14.39 7.02 4.67
CA VAL A 229 14.35 6.57 3.28
C VAL A 229 14.89 7.69 2.42
N ASN A 230 16.13 7.53 1.95
CA ASN A 230 16.76 8.45 1.02
C ASN A 230 16.12 8.28 -0.36
N ILE A 231 15.90 9.40 -1.02
CA ILE A 231 15.37 9.49 -2.37
C ILE A 231 16.39 10.23 -3.22
N GLU A 232 16.78 9.61 -4.32
CA GLU A 232 17.64 10.21 -5.33
C GLU A 232 16.87 10.22 -6.65
N ASN A 233 16.72 11.40 -7.24
CA ASN A 233 16.02 11.57 -8.51
C ASN A 233 17.02 11.71 -9.64
N ASP A 234 16.81 10.91 -10.68
CA ASP A 234 17.45 11.10 -11.99
C ASP A 234 16.39 11.63 -12.96
N SER A 235 16.61 12.84 -13.46
CA SER A 235 15.79 13.42 -14.51
C SER A 235 16.41 13.12 -15.87
N TYR A 236 15.60 12.62 -16.77
CA TYR A 236 16.00 12.35 -18.15
C TYR A 236 15.68 13.55 -19.03
N GLN A 237 16.40 13.63 -20.13
CA GLN A 237 16.12 14.60 -21.16
C GLN A 237 14.76 14.34 -21.81
N ALA A 238 14.09 15.42 -22.24
CA ALA A 238 12.93 15.28 -23.12
C ALA A 238 13.35 14.70 -24.47
N PHE A 239 12.56 13.77 -24.97
CA PHE A 239 12.82 13.11 -26.25
C PHE A 239 11.52 12.88 -27.01
N LEU A 240 11.62 12.78 -28.32
CA LEU A 240 10.56 12.37 -29.22
C LEU A 240 10.65 10.84 -29.34
N ASP A 241 9.60 10.14 -28.92
CA ASP A 241 9.50 8.69 -28.97
C ASP A 241 9.03 8.27 -30.38
N LEU A 242 9.99 7.95 -31.24
CA LEU A 242 9.72 7.66 -32.66
C LEU A 242 9.22 6.24 -32.90
N ASN A 243 9.34 5.36 -31.92
CA ASN A 243 8.91 3.96 -32.02
C ASN A 243 7.78 3.59 -31.06
N ASP A 244 7.22 4.56 -30.33
CA ASP A 244 6.07 4.43 -29.39
C ASP A 244 6.28 3.36 -28.31
N ASN A 245 7.53 3.10 -27.91
CA ASN A 245 7.85 2.11 -26.90
C ASN A 245 7.86 2.66 -25.45
N ASN A 246 7.74 3.98 -25.29
CA ASN A 246 7.79 4.72 -24.02
C ASN A 246 9.13 4.58 -23.26
N TYR A 247 10.21 4.27 -23.95
CA TYR A 247 11.57 4.18 -23.42
C TYR A 247 12.52 5.01 -24.27
N HIS A 248 13.38 5.81 -23.63
CA HIS A 248 14.43 6.53 -24.35
C HIS A 248 15.50 5.57 -24.86
N ASP A 249 15.62 5.40 -26.15
CA ASP A 249 16.54 4.46 -26.78
C ASP A 249 17.32 5.09 -27.97
N ILE A 250 17.98 4.24 -28.75
CA ILE A 250 18.82 4.67 -29.88
C ILE A 250 17.98 5.15 -31.08
N ASN A 251 16.68 4.81 -31.11
CA ASN A 251 15.78 5.16 -32.22
C ASN A 251 15.12 6.52 -32.03
N ASP A 252 15.22 7.10 -30.81
CA ASP A 252 14.56 8.34 -30.45
C ASP A 252 15.37 9.59 -30.84
N PHE A 253 14.73 10.75 -30.74
CA PHE A 253 15.40 12.01 -30.97
C PHE A 253 15.23 12.98 -29.78
N PRO A 254 16.34 13.49 -29.18
CA PRO A 254 17.70 13.00 -29.38
C PRO A 254 17.84 11.55 -28.87
N ASN A 255 18.71 10.76 -29.47
CA ASN A 255 18.93 9.39 -29.04
C ASN A 255 19.67 9.32 -27.68
N VAL A 256 19.63 8.16 -27.04
CA VAL A 256 20.37 7.93 -25.79
C VAL A 256 21.86 8.26 -25.96
N GLY A 257 22.40 9.13 -25.10
CA GLY A 257 23.77 9.59 -25.14
C GLY A 257 24.01 10.88 -25.92
N GLN A 258 23.01 11.41 -26.63
CA GLN A 258 23.06 12.72 -27.28
C GLN A 258 22.28 13.75 -26.43
N ALA A 259 22.88 14.23 -25.36
CA ALA A 259 22.27 15.29 -24.56
C ALA A 259 22.36 16.63 -25.31
N LEU A 260 21.24 17.14 -25.82
CA LEU A 260 21.16 18.48 -26.39
C LEU A 260 21.12 19.56 -25.31
N PHE A 261 20.48 19.27 -24.18
CA PHE A 261 20.44 20.13 -23.00
C PHE A 261 20.47 19.27 -21.74
N PRO A 262 21.41 19.47 -20.81
CA PRO A 262 21.36 18.79 -19.52
C PRO A 262 20.18 19.31 -18.71
N LEU A 263 19.07 18.58 -18.68
CA LEU A 263 18.01 18.78 -17.68
C LEU A 263 18.50 18.21 -16.36
N THR A 264 19.47 18.87 -15.75
CA THR A 264 19.99 18.45 -14.45
C THR A 264 19.20 19.12 -13.34
N GLN A 265 18.21 18.43 -12.84
CA GLN A 265 17.82 18.60 -11.44
C GLN A 265 17.85 17.24 -10.78
N ASN A 266 19.05 16.73 -10.51
CA ASN A 266 19.23 15.65 -9.57
C ASN A 266 18.96 16.23 -8.20
N PHE A 267 17.90 15.82 -7.55
CA PHE A 267 17.65 16.20 -6.16
C PHE A 267 17.81 15.00 -5.25
N LYS A 268 18.09 15.30 -3.98
CA LYS A 268 18.08 14.32 -2.90
C LYS A 268 17.07 14.77 -1.86
N ASP A 269 16.29 13.82 -1.40
CA ASP A 269 15.31 14.03 -0.34
C ASP A 269 15.32 12.85 0.63
N GLU A 270 14.61 12.98 1.75
CA GLU A 270 14.55 11.95 2.78
C GLU A 270 13.15 11.89 3.39
N LEU A 271 12.52 10.70 3.35
CA LEU A 271 11.33 10.41 4.12
C LEU A 271 11.71 9.94 5.52
N LYS A 272 11.12 10.57 6.54
CA LYS A 272 11.27 10.17 7.96
C LYS A 272 9.93 9.74 8.53
N ILE A 273 9.59 8.50 8.27
CA ILE A 273 8.27 7.97 8.56
C ILE A 273 8.24 7.34 9.94
N ASN A 274 7.25 7.77 10.74
CA ASN A 274 6.89 7.13 11.99
C ASN A 274 5.44 6.66 11.90
N SER A 275 5.13 5.49 12.44
CA SER A 275 3.74 5.05 12.56
C SER A 275 3.46 4.43 13.91
N LEU A 276 2.24 4.64 14.39
CA LEU A 276 1.70 4.02 15.59
C LEU A 276 0.39 3.35 15.22
N ILE A 277 0.27 2.06 15.55
CA ILE A 277 -0.98 1.32 15.41
C ILE A 277 -1.39 0.79 16.78
N ILE A 278 -2.65 0.97 17.11
CA ILE A 278 -3.27 0.43 18.33
C ILE A 278 -4.50 -0.35 17.90
N ALA A 279 -4.61 -1.59 18.33
CA ALA A 279 -5.66 -2.47 17.88
C ALA A 279 -6.20 -3.35 19.00
N ALA A 280 -7.51 -3.59 18.99
CA ALA A 280 -8.20 -4.43 19.96
C ALA A 280 -9.12 -5.42 19.26
N ASP A 281 -9.12 -6.67 19.73
CA ASP A 281 -9.98 -7.75 19.26
C ASP A 281 -10.79 -8.31 20.46
N TYR A 282 -12.10 -8.40 20.26
CA TYR A 282 -13.03 -8.92 21.24
C TYR A 282 -13.82 -10.09 20.66
N GLU A 283 -13.75 -11.27 21.29
CA GLU A 283 -14.51 -12.44 20.90
C GLU A 283 -15.97 -12.36 21.40
N LEU A 284 -16.90 -11.97 20.51
CA LEU A 284 -18.33 -11.87 20.80
C LEU A 284 -18.94 -13.26 21.13
N LYS A 285 -18.62 -14.22 20.28
CA LYS A 285 -19.00 -15.65 20.39
C LYS A 285 -17.83 -16.48 19.89
N PRO A 286 -17.76 -17.78 20.22
CA PRO A 286 -16.69 -18.64 19.73
C PRO A 286 -16.42 -18.41 18.23
N ARG A 287 -15.18 -17.99 17.88
CA ARG A 287 -14.69 -17.70 16.53
C ARG A 287 -15.36 -16.51 15.81
N ARG A 288 -16.15 -15.69 16.50
CA ARG A 288 -16.72 -14.46 15.96
C ARG A 288 -16.16 -13.27 16.71
N HIS A 289 -15.39 -12.47 16.01
CA HIS A 289 -14.60 -11.39 16.56
C HIS A 289 -15.10 -10.04 16.07
N LEU A 290 -15.09 -9.06 16.94
CA LEU A 290 -15.23 -7.66 16.64
C LEU A 290 -13.87 -7.02 16.86
N GLN A 291 -13.36 -6.33 15.85
CA GLN A 291 -12.01 -5.80 15.83
C GLN A 291 -12.04 -4.32 15.55
N VAL A 292 -11.19 -3.56 16.24
CA VAL A 292 -11.00 -2.12 16.05
C VAL A 292 -9.51 -1.84 15.92
N GLU A 293 -9.11 -1.05 14.94
CA GLU A 293 -7.72 -0.63 14.76
C GLU A 293 -7.65 0.85 14.44
N LEU A 294 -6.70 1.53 15.10
CA LEU A 294 -6.33 2.92 14.88
C LEU A 294 -4.91 2.96 14.35
N LEU A 295 -4.71 3.57 13.21
CA LEU A 295 -3.39 3.80 12.61
C LEU A 295 -3.16 5.31 12.53
N ASN A 296 -1.99 5.74 12.98
CA ASN A 296 -1.45 7.08 12.76
C ASN A 296 -0.08 6.93 12.10
N TRP A 297 0.07 7.46 10.92
CA TRP A 297 1.29 7.48 10.13
C TRP A 297 1.69 8.93 9.85
N ASN A 298 2.95 9.28 10.07
CA ASN A 298 3.45 10.64 9.88
C ASN A 298 4.81 10.61 9.18
N ASP A 299 4.98 11.50 8.21
CA ASP A 299 6.27 11.83 7.65
C ASP A 299 6.77 13.16 8.23
N THR A 300 7.90 13.10 8.93
CA THR A 300 8.57 14.25 9.55
C THR A 300 9.73 14.78 8.70
N GLY A 301 9.95 14.25 7.50
CA GLY A 301 10.95 14.71 6.54
C GLY A 301 10.70 16.16 6.11
N LYS A 302 11.78 16.84 5.75
CA LYS A 302 11.72 18.20 5.19
C LYS A 302 11.86 18.08 3.67
N HIS A 303 10.72 18.13 2.98
CA HIS A 303 10.72 18.06 1.51
C HIS A 303 10.90 19.46 0.92
N ASN A 304 11.94 19.61 0.10
CA ASN A 304 12.25 20.82 -0.65
C ASN A 304 11.84 20.71 -2.14
N LEU A 305 11.05 19.71 -2.48
CA LEU A 305 10.70 19.41 -3.85
C LEU A 305 9.66 20.38 -4.41
N ASP A 306 9.76 20.62 -5.70
CA ASP A 306 8.79 21.41 -6.42
C ASP A 306 7.42 20.71 -6.43
N SER A 307 6.43 21.32 -5.79
CA SER A 307 5.06 20.82 -5.73
C SER A 307 4.40 20.71 -7.12
N SER A 308 4.91 21.43 -8.11
CA SER A 308 4.40 21.38 -9.50
C SER A 308 4.66 20.01 -10.15
N VAL A 309 5.71 19.29 -9.72
CA VAL A 309 6.08 17.99 -10.25
C VAL A 309 5.38 16.85 -9.51
N TYR A 310 5.20 17.00 -8.19
CA TYR A 310 4.72 15.94 -7.30
C TYR A 310 3.30 16.16 -6.77
N GLY A 311 2.64 17.27 -7.13
CA GLY A 311 1.25 17.57 -6.75
C GLY A 311 1.03 17.88 -5.27
N GLY A 312 2.00 17.63 -4.42
CA GLY A 312 1.93 17.74 -2.96
C GLY A 312 2.46 16.47 -2.30
N PHE A 313 2.71 16.53 -0.99
CA PHE A 313 3.24 15.39 -0.22
C PHE A 313 2.28 15.00 0.87
N ILE A 314 2.03 13.70 1.00
CA ILE A 314 1.27 13.14 2.11
C ILE A 314 2.14 13.25 3.36
N LYS A 315 1.71 14.07 4.32
CA LYS A 315 2.40 14.27 5.60
C LYS A 315 1.94 13.32 6.68
N ASN A 316 0.67 13.04 6.70
CA ASN A 316 0.09 12.14 7.68
C ASN A 316 -1.08 11.35 7.09
N LYS A 317 -1.34 10.20 7.69
CA LYS A 317 -2.49 9.36 7.42
C LYS A 317 -3.02 8.87 8.76
N ASN A 318 -4.29 9.13 9.02
CA ASN A 318 -5.01 8.58 10.17
C ASN A 318 -6.08 7.64 9.64
N LYS A 319 -6.15 6.42 10.17
CA LYS A 319 -7.14 5.44 9.77
C LYS A 319 -7.80 4.85 11.01
N LEU A 320 -9.12 4.76 10.99
CA LEU A 320 -9.92 3.99 11.93
C LEU A 320 -10.58 2.86 11.13
N SER A 321 -10.40 1.62 11.56
CA SER A 321 -11.10 0.48 11.00
C SER A 321 -11.92 -0.25 12.07
N LEU A 322 -13.10 -0.70 11.66
CA LEU A 322 -13.99 -1.56 12.42
C LEU A 322 -14.29 -2.80 11.59
N SER A 323 -14.02 -3.97 12.13
CA SER A 323 -14.22 -5.20 11.39
C SER A 323 -14.90 -6.30 12.18
N PHE A 324 -15.61 -7.14 11.46
CA PHE A 324 -16.22 -8.36 11.97
C PHE A 324 -15.61 -9.56 11.25
N VAL A 325 -15.16 -10.54 12.03
CA VAL A 325 -14.52 -11.75 11.51
C VAL A 325 -15.19 -12.99 12.06
N LYS A 326 -15.52 -13.92 11.18
CA LYS A 326 -15.90 -15.30 11.53
C LYS A 326 -14.81 -16.22 11.02
N PHE A 327 -14.10 -16.92 11.91
CA PHE A 327 -13.11 -17.91 11.56
C PHE A 327 -13.74 -19.29 11.31
N ALA A 328 -13.17 -20.04 10.36
CA ALA A 328 -13.48 -21.43 10.12
C ALA A 328 -13.15 -22.31 11.35
N GLN A 329 -13.84 -23.42 11.49
CA GLN A 329 -13.51 -24.38 12.52
C GLN A 329 -12.54 -25.45 11.96
N PRO A 330 -11.35 -25.59 12.57
CA PRO A 330 -10.44 -26.66 12.20
C PRO A 330 -11.10 -28.02 12.32
N PHE A 331 -10.78 -28.93 11.42
CA PHE A 331 -11.24 -30.34 11.41
C PHE A 331 -12.76 -30.55 11.36
N THR A 332 -13.52 -29.54 10.89
CA THR A 332 -14.98 -29.66 10.71
C THR A 332 -15.40 -29.34 9.26
N ARG A 333 -16.72 -29.43 9.00
CA ARG A 333 -17.29 -29.02 7.70
C ARG A 333 -17.35 -27.49 7.53
N ASP A 334 -17.20 -26.71 8.62
CA ASP A 334 -17.17 -25.24 8.57
C ASP A 334 -15.76 -24.74 8.18
N ARG A 335 -15.49 -24.73 6.87
CA ARG A 335 -14.18 -24.40 6.29
C ARG A 335 -14.05 -22.92 5.83
N PHE A 336 -15.13 -22.16 5.93
CA PHE A 336 -15.16 -20.79 5.44
C PHE A 336 -14.88 -19.77 6.55
N ASN A 337 -13.95 -18.88 6.28
CA ASN A 337 -13.77 -17.61 7.00
C ASN A 337 -14.58 -16.53 6.29
N PHE A 338 -15.28 -15.71 7.03
CA PHE A 338 -15.98 -14.54 6.51
C PHE A 338 -15.49 -13.31 7.23
N LYS A 339 -15.23 -12.26 6.47
CA LYS A 339 -14.70 -11.00 6.96
C LYS A 339 -15.48 -9.85 6.36
N GLY A 340 -15.72 -8.83 7.17
CA GLY A 340 -16.30 -7.59 6.72
C GLY A 340 -15.73 -6.43 7.52
N SER A 341 -15.40 -5.34 6.89
CA SER A 341 -14.85 -4.16 7.55
C SER A 341 -15.41 -2.88 6.97
N LEU A 342 -15.41 -1.85 7.80
CA LEU A 342 -15.63 -0.46 7.45
C LEU A 342 -14.41 0.31 7.93
N PHE A 343 -13.84 1.15 7.06
CA PHE A 343 -12.77 2.03 7.47
C PHE A 343 -13.04 3.47 7.05
N PHE A 344 -12.51 4.35 7.85
CA PHE A 344 -12.41 5.77 7.58
C PHE A 344 -10.96 6.19 7.68
N GLN A 345 -10.46 6.91 6.67
CA GLN A 345 -9.11 7.44 6.71
C GLN A 345 -9.06 8.89 6.25
N ASN A 346 -8.12 9.62 6.84
CA ASN A 346 -7.87 11.02 6.56
C ASN A 346 -6.41 11.18 6.20
N TYR A 347 -6.14 11.88 5.10
CA TYR A 347 -4.81 12.24 4.64
C TYR A 347 -4.59 13.74 4.78
N GLY A 348 -3.52 14.13 5.47
CA GLY A 348 -3.02 15.50 5.42
C GLY A 348 -1.99 15.64 4.31
N VAL A 349 -2.31 16.42 3.30
CA VAL A 349 -1.42 16.67 2.16
C VAL A 349 -0.86 18.08 2.26
N LYS A 350 0.46 18.23 2.08
CA LYS A 350 1.11 19.56 2.11
C LYS A 350 0.55 20.42 0.98
N ASN A 351 0.11 21.63 1.33
CA ASN A 351 -0.43 22.64 0.42
C ASN A 351 -1.80 22.30 -0.21
N LEU A 352 -2.49 21.28 0.29
CA LEU A 352 -3.86 20.93 -0.12
C LEU A 352 -4.76 20.78 1.11
N GLU A 353 -6.06 20.78 0.88
CA GLU A 353 -7.02 20.39 1.92
C GLU A 353 -6.88 18.91 2.29
N ASN A 354 -7.26 18.58 3.51
CA ASN A 354 -7.27 17.19 3.96
C ASN A 354 -8.23 16.36 3.10
N VAL A 355 -7.79 15.18 2.69
CA VAL A 355 -8.60 14.25 1.91
C VAL A 355 -9.13 13.16 2.83
N ASN A 356 -10.43 12.96 2.79
CA ASN A 356 -11.11 11.90 3.54
C ASN A 356 -11.53 10.77 2.62
N GLU A 357 -11.33 9.54 3.07
CA GLU A 357 -11.73 8.34 2.36
C GLU A 357 -12.53 7.43 3.31
N VAL A 358 -13.60 6.84 2.78
CA VAL A 358 -14.40 5.82 3.47
C VAL A 358 -14.44 4.59 2.58
N GLY A 359 -14.17 3.43 3.15
CA GLY A 359 -14.16 2.20 2.38
C GLY A 359 -14.76 1.02 3.14
N LEU A 360 -15.12 0.00 2.35
CA LEU A 360 -15.63 -1.28 2.83
C LEU A 360 -14.67 -2.38 2.40
N GLY A 361 -14.33 -3.26 3.34
CA GLY A 361 -13.58 -4.48 3.05
C GLY A 361 -14.49 -5.70 3.17
N LEU A 362 -14.37 -6.63 2.23
CA LEU A 362 -15.02 -7.93 2.30
C LEU A 362 -14.00 -9.02 2.00
N GLY A 363 -14.05 -10.11 2.75
CA GLY A 363 -13.14 -11.22 2.55
C GLY A 363 -13.82 -12.57 2.79
N VAL A 364 -13.50 -13.51 1.93
CA VAL A 364 -13.87 -14.92 2.08
C VAL A 364 -12.62 -15.77 1.98
N GLY A 365 -12.36 -16.56 3.01
CA GLY A 365 -11.27 -17.51 3.01
C GLY A 365 -11.81 -18.94 3.06
N TYR A 366 -11.13 -19.86 2.39
CA TYR A 366 -11.44 -21.27 2.46
C TYR A 366 -10.22 -22.05 2.94
N ASN A 367 -10.41 -22.84 4.00
CA ASN A 367 -9.35 -23.68 4.55
C ASN A 367 -9.37 -25.04 3.86
N PHE A 368 -8.39 -25.26 2.99
CA PHE A 368 -8.07 -26.59 2.46
C PHE A 368 -7.36 -27.37 3.57
N GLY A 369 -8.11 -27.96 4.48
CA GLY A 369 -7.52 -28.72 5.58
C GLY A 369 -7.80 -30.22 5.41
N ILE A 370 -6.80 -30.99 5.74
CA ILE A 370 -6.88 -32.45 5.92
C ILE A 370 -7.70 -32.73 7.18
#